data_9167363430a9a92994431ac35628a5fc
#
_entry.id   9167363430a9a92994431ac35628a5fc
#
_cell.length_a   1.000
_cell.length_b   1.000
_cell.length_c   1.000
_cell.angle_alpha   90.00
_cell.angle_beta   90.00
_cell.angle_gamma   90.00
#
_symmetry.space_group_name_H-M   'P 1'
#
loop_
_entity.id
_entity.type
_entity.pdbx_description
1 polymer ?
#
loop_
_entity_poly.entity_id
_entity_poly.type
_entity_poly.pdbx_seq_one_letter_code
_entity_poly.pdbx_strand_id
1 'polypeptide(L)'
;DTKKNETRSMRSKEDAHDYRYFPDPDLLPLEVTDEFIEQLKADIPELPDDKKKRFIDEFKISGYEATILVSDIDTAKYFEEVVAKMGKNRDMKLAVNWITGELFALLNNKNLEISQSPISAKNLAKLINLIKNGTISGKIGKTIFELMIEGDKDPQIIVEEKGLKQESDPKALEALIDKIINDNREKA
;
A
#
# COMPACT_ATOMS: atom_id res chain seq x y z
N ASP A 1 -3.88 50.21 -28.83
CA ASP A 1 -3.52 51.49 -29.46
C ASP A 1 -4.14 51.53 -30.87
N THR A 2 -5.24 52.26 -30.99
CA THR A 2 -6.01 52.38 -32.23
C THR A 2 -5.24 53.11 -33.31
N LYS A 3 -4.23 53.91 -32.99
CA LYS A 3 -3.41 54.63 -34.00
C LYS A 3 -2.30 53.73 -34.61
N LYS A 4 -1.91 52.67 -33.91
CA LYS A 4 -0.86 51.74 -34.36
C LYS A 4 -1.42 50.37 -34.73
N ASN A 5 -2.73 50.16 -34.63
CA ASN A 5 -3.42 48.88 -34.88
C ASN A 5 -2.74 47.68 -34.14
N GLU A 6 -2.21 47.95 -32.96
CA GLU A 6 -1.51 46.98 -32.09
C GLU A 6 -2.22 46.84 -30.78
N THR A 7 -2.35 45.59 -30.30
CA THR A 7 -2.79 45.27 -28.95
C THR A 7 -1.59 45.21 -28.05
N ARG A 8 -1.54 46.04 -26.99
CA ARG A 8 -0.48 45.99 -25.97
C ARG A 8 -1.10 45.61 -24.65
N SER A 9 -0.39 44.75 -23.90
CA SER A 9 -0.69 44.56 -22.51
C SER A 9 -0.51 45.85 -21.75
N MET A 10 -1.57 46.38 -21.13
CA MET A 10 -1.52 47.68 -20.46
C MET A 10 -0.99 47.55 -19.04
N ARG A 11 -1.12 46.40 -18.38
CA ARG A 11 -0.69 46.19 -17.00
C ARG A 11 -0.58 44.72 -16.71
N SER A 12 0.57 44.26 -16.24
CA SER A 12 0.70 42.97 -15.52
C SER A 12 0.25 43.16 -14.08
N LYS A 13 -0.69 42.35 -13.60
CA LYS A 13 -1.07 42.38 -12.19
C LYS A 13 0.06 41.95 -11.25
N GLU A 14 1.02 41.23 -11.79
CA GLU A 14 2.20 40.76 -11.06
C GLU A 14 3.21 41.89 -10.76
N ASP A 15 3.26 42.95 -11.58
CA ASP A 15 4.11 44.14 -11.38
C ASP A 15 3.41 45.27 -10.63
N ALA A 16 2.22 45.02 -10.10
CA ALA A 16 1.47 46.07 -9.42
C ALA A 16 1.98 46.28 -8.00
N HIS A 17 2.92 47.18 -7.83
CA HIS A 17 3.30 47.77 -6.53
C HIS A 17 2.13 48.44 -5.79
N ASP A 18 0.93 48.37 -6.30
CA ASP A 18 -0.27 49.07 -5.88
C ASP A 18 -1.22 48.19 -5.02
N TYR A 19 -0.81 46.96 -4.63
CA TYR A 19 -1.59 46.15 -3.71
C TYR A 19 -1.47 46.57 -2.24
N ARG A 20 -0.73 47.67 -1.97
CA ARG A 20 -0.62 48.26 -0.64
C ARG A 20 -0.33 47.22 0.45
N TYR A 21 0.70 46.41 0.27
CA TYR A 21 1.25 45.53 1.31
C TYR A 21 1.86 46.40 2.41
N PHE A 22 1.03 46.91 3.30
CA PHE A 22 1.49 47.56 4.52
C PHE A 22 0.88 46.81 5.71
N PRO A 23 1.59 46.80 6.85
CA PRO A 23 1.09 46.17 8.06
C PRO A 23 -0.28 46.73 8.43
N ASP A 24 -1.23 45.86 8.70
CA ASP A 24 -2.52 46.28 9.28
C ASP A 24 -2.28 46.77 10.71
N PRO A 25 -2.71 47.99 11.07
CA PRO A 25 -2.49 48.50 12.41
C PRO A 25 -3.14 47.69 13.52
N ASP A 26 -4.15 46.91 13.19
CA ASP A 26 -4.86 46.06 14.14
C ASP A 26 -4.25 44.67 14.32
N LEU A 27 -3.24 44.31 13.49
CA LEU A 27 -2.53 43.05 13.57
C LEU A 27 -1.09 43.26 14.09
N LEU A 28 -0.76 42.54 15.15
CA LEU A 28 0.61 42.54 15.66
C LEU A 28 1.52 41.82 14.64
N PRO A 29 2.80 42.28 14.50
CA PRO A 29 3.79 41.56 13.71
C PRO A 29 3.92 40.11 14.18
N LEU A 30 3.85 39.17 13.26
CA LEU A 30 4.18 37.78 13.53
C LEU A 30 5.70 37.61 13.46
N GLU A 31 6.31 37.37 14.59
CA GLU A 31 7.74 37.05 14.67
C GLU A 31 7.93 35.54 14.50
N VAL A 32 8.50 35.15 13.36
CA VAL A 32 8.87 33.75 13.09
C VAL A 32 10.37 33.63 13.34
N THR A 33 10.74 32.96 14.44
CA THR A 33 12.14 32.74 14.78
C THR A 33 12.73 31.57 14.00
N ASP A 34 14.06 31.56 13.84
CA ASP A 34 14.76 30.45 13.19
C ASP A 34 14.53 29.12 13.94
N GLU A 35 14.47 29.17 15.27
CA GLU A 35 14.19 28.01 16.11
C GLU A 35 12.80 27.43 15.82
N PHE A 36 11.79 28.27 15.63
CA PHE A 36 10.44 27.84 15.27
C PHE A 36 10.42 27.19 13.89
N ILE A 37 11.16 27.76 12.92
CA ILE A 37 11.28 27.18 11.58
C ILE A 37 11.95 25.80 11.64
N GLU A 38 13.04 25.65 12.41
CA GLU A 38 13.73 24.37 12.55
C GLU A 38 12.86 23.31 13.26
N GLN A 39 12.05 23.70 14.26
CA GLN A 39 11.09 22.81 14.87
C GLN A 39 10.05 22.33 13.86
N LEU A 40 9.46 23.24 13.08
CA LEU A 40 8.50 22.88 12.03
C LEU A 40 9.12 21.96 10.98
N LYS A 41 10.36 22.20 10.56
CA LYS A 41 11.06 21.32 9.62
C LYS A 41 11.26 19.91 10.17
N ALA A 42 11.55 19.79 11.48
CA ALA A 42 11.69 18.48 12.12
C ALA A 42 10.36 17.72 12.24
N ASP A 43 9.26 18.45 12.33
CA ASP A 43 7.91 17.88 12.45
C ASP A 43 7.25 17.57 11.08
N ILE A 44 7.85 18.04 9.97
CA ILE A 44 7.33 17.74 8.64
C ILE A 44 7.47 16.24 8.35
N PRO A 45 6.38 15.53 8.10
CA PRO A 45 6.45 14.12 7.71
C PRO A 45 7.12 13.98 6.34
N GLU A 46 7.65 12.79 6.06
CA GLU A 46 8.21 12.48 4.74
C GLU A 46 7.22 12.81 3.62
N LEU A 47 7.67 13.62 2.66
CA LEU A 47 6.82 14.06 1.55
C LEU A 47 6.52 12.90 0.58
N PRO A 48 5.38 12.93 -0.13
CA PRO A 48 4.99 11.85 -1.05
C PRO A 48 6.04 11.53 -2.11
N ASP A 49 6.71 12.54 -2.67
CA ASP A 49 7.75 12.34 -3.69
C ASP A 49 9.01 11.68 -3.13
N ASP A 50 9.42 12.03 -1.92
CA ASP A 50 10.57 11.42 -1.25
C ASP A 50 10.23 9.99 -0.81
N LYS A 51 9.02 9.77 -0.26
CA LYS A 51 8.50 8.44 0.07
C LYS A 51 8.43 7.55 -1.16
N LYS A 52 7.98 8.08 -2.29
CA LYS A 52 7.95 7.34 -3.56
C LYS A 52 9.35 6.92 -4.00
N LYS A 53 10.33 7.82 -3.95
CA LYS A 53 11.73 7.49 -4.26
C LYS A 53 12.24 6.41 -3.31
N ARG A 54 12.01 6.56 -2.01
CA ARG A 54 12.41 5.58 -1.01
C ARG A 54 11.78 4.21 -1.27
N PHE A 55 10.50 4.14 -1.61
CA PHE A 55 9.82 2.87 -1.93
C PHE A 55 10.45 2.18 -3.15
N ILE A 56 10.79 2.95 -4.20
CA ILE A 56 11.49 2.41 -5.38
C ILE A 56 12.88 1.91 -4.97
N ASP A 57 13.65 2.70 -4.22
CA ASP A 57 15.04 2.42 -3.91
C ASP A 57 15.19 1.31 -2.85
N GLU A 58 14.37 1.32 -1.81
CA GLU A 58 14.45 0.36 -0.70
C GLU A 58 13.73 -0.95 -1.03
N PHE A 59 12.52 -0.88 -1.56
CA PHE A 59 11.68 -2.06 -1.79
C PHE A 59 11.78 -2.62 -3.20
N LYS A 60 12.49 -1.93 -4.11
CA LYS A 60 12.68 -2.37 -5.50
C LYS A 60 11.37 -2.60 -6.27
N ILE A 61 10.36 -1.84 -5.94
CA ILE A 61 9.08 -1.82 -6.65
C ILE A 61 9.11 -0.83 -7.82
N SER A 62 8.19 -0.97 -8.76
CA SER A 62 8.12 -0.07 -9.91
C SER A 62 7.64 1.33 -9.52
N GLY A 63 7.97 2.34 -10.34
CA GLY A 63 7.48 3.70 -10.11
C GLY A 63 5.96 3.83 -10.15
N TYR A 64 5.28 2.97 -10.91
CA TYR A 64 3.81 2.89 -10.95
C TYR A 64 3.24 2.36 -9.62
N GLU A 65 3.76 1.23 -9.14
CA GLU A 65 3.38 0.64 -7.86
C GLU A 65 3.62 1.61 -6.70
N ALA A 66 4.79 2.25 -6.67
CA ALA A 66 5.10 3.26 -5.67
C ALA A 66 4.12 4.44 -5.70
N THR A 67 3.73 4.91 -6.91
CA THR A 67 2.74 6.00 -7.04
C THR A 67 1.39 5.63 -6.43
N ILE A 68 0.92 4.41 -6.67
CA ILE A 68 -0.35 3.93 -6.09
C ILE A 68 -0.25 3.87 -4.55
N LEU A 69 0.86 3.34 -4.03
CA LEU A 69 1.03 3.17 -2.58
C LEU A 69 1.20 4.48 -1.81
N VAL A 70 1.74 5.54 -2.44
CA VAL A 70 1.92 6.85 -1.80
C VAL A 70 0.80 7.84 -2.12
N SER A 71 -0.20 7.45 -2.91
CA SER A 71 -1.33 8.33 -3.27
C SER A 71 -2.15 8.76 -2.06
N ASP A 72 -2.11 7.97 -1.01
CA ASP A 72 -2.74 8.21 0.27
C ASP A 72 -1.80 7.84 1.43
N ILE A 73 -1.79 8.67 2.48
CA ILE A 73 -0.91 8.51 3.64
C ILE A 73 -1.17 7.19 4.37
N ASP A 74 -2.43 6.83 4.55
CA ASP A 74 -2.79 5.63 5.30
C ASP A 74 -2.48 4.37 4.50
N THR A 75 -2.59 4.42 3.18
CA THR A 75 -2.13 3.36 2.27
C THR A 75 -0.63 3.14 2.39
N ALA A 76 0.15 4.21 2.38
CA ALA A 76 1.59 4.11 2.53
C ALA A 76 1.98 3.51 3.89
N LYS A 77 1.36 3.97 4.98
CA LYS A 77 1.57 3.43 6.33
C LYS A 77 1.22 1.95 6.42
N TYR A 78 0.06 1.56 5.89
CA TYR A 78 -0.38 0.18 5.89
C TYR A 78 0.60 -0.73 5.15
N PHE A 79 1.08 -0.30 3.98
CA PHE A 79 2.11 -1.02 3.24
C PHE A 79 3.41 -1.17 4.04
N GLU A 80 3.90 -0.09 4.64
CA GLU A 80 5.11 -0.12 5.49
C GLU A 80 4.95 -1.08 6.68
N GLU A 81 3.78 -1.10 7.32
CA GLU A 81 3.47 -2.03 8.39
C GLU A 81 3.47 -3.49 7.92
N VAL A 82 2.85 -3.78 6.76
CA VAL A 82 2.89 -5.12 6.16
C VAL A 82 4.32 -5.55 5.94
N VAL A 83 5.13 -4.69 5.30
CA VAL A 83 6.55 -4.96 5.02
C VAL A 83 7.34 -5.20 6.30
N ALA A 84 7.12 -4.40 7.34
CA ALA A 84 7.79 -4.58 8.63
C ALA A 84 7.44 -5.93 9.30
N LYS A 85 6.20 -6.40 9.15
CA LYS A 85 5.73 -7.68 9.71
C LYS A 85 6.14 -8.90 8.89
N MET A 86 6.49 -8.75 7.62
CA MET A 86 6.97 -9.85 6.79
C MET A 86 8.37 -10.37 7.17
N GLY A 87 9.16 -9.60 7.93
CA GLY A 87 10.48 -10.00 8.39
C GLY A 87 11.58 -9.84 7.33
N LYS A 88 12.66 -10.63 7.42
CA LYS A 88 13.85 -10.46 6.56
C LYS A 88 13.67 -11.01 5.14
N ASN A 89 12.89 -12.06 4.99
CA ASN A 89 12.69 -12.72 3.69
C ASN A 89 11.38 -12.20 3.06
N ARG A 90 11.41 -10.96 2.56
CA ARG A 90 10.24 -10.28 2.02
C ARG A 90 10.07 -10.55 0.52
N ASP A 91 8.84 -10.72 0.08
CA ASP A 91 8.47 -10.67 -1.34
C ASP A 91 7.65 -9.41 -1.59
N MET A 92 8.32 -8.34 -2.02
CA MET A 92 7.69 -7.03 -2.21
C MET A 92 6.66 -7.06 -3.31
N LYS A 93 6.92 -7.78 -4.39
CA LYS A 93 5.99 -7.88 -5.51
C LYS A 93 4.70 -8.57 -5.09
N LEU A 94 4.82 -9.62 -4.29
CA LEU A 94 3.65 -10.32 -3.74
C LEU A 94 2.87 -9.41 -2.78
N ALA A 95 3.57 -8.65 -1.91
CA ALA A 95 2.92 -7.71 -1.00
C ALA A 95 2.15 -6.61 -1.74
N VAL A 96 2.77 -5.99 -2.74
CA VAL A 96 2.13 -4.96 -3.57
C VAL A 96 0.90 -5.55 -4.27
N ASN A 97 1.02 -6.72 -4.90
CA ASN A 97 -0.09 -7.35 -5.61
C ASN A 97 -1.28 -7.66 -4.69
N TRP A 98 -1.02 -8.12 -3.47
CA TRP A 98 -2.09 -8.40 -2.50
C TRP A 98 -2.78 -7.13 -1.99
N ILE A 99 -2.03 -6.06 -1.79
CA ILE A 99 -2.60 -4.78 -1.34
C ILE A 99 -3.38 -4.12 -2.48
N THR A 100 -2.76 -3.94 -3.65
CA THR A 100 -3.38 -3.21 -4.76
C THR A 100 -4.45 -4.01 -5.49
N GLY A 101 -4.37 -5.34 -5.44
CA GLY A 101 -5.37 -6.25 -6.01
C GLY A 101 -6.45 -6.61 -5.00
N GLU A 102 -6.19 -7.58 -4.14
CA GLU A 102 -7.22 -8.21 -3.30
C GLU A 102 -7.75 -7.25 -2.22
N LEU A 103 -6.85 -6.55 -1.50
CA LEU A 103 -7.28 -5.66 -0.42
C LEU A 103 -8.04 -4.44 -0.98
N PHE A 104 -7.54 -3.79 -2.02
CA PHE A 104 -8.24 -2.64 -2.61
C PHE A 104 -9.58 -3.05 -3.24
N ALA A 105 -9.66 -4.22 -3.87
CA ALA A 105 -10.93 -4.75 -4.37
C ALA A 105 -11.95 -4.95 -3.23
N LEU A 106 -11.51 -5.51 -2.10
CA LEU A 106 -12.34 -5.67 -0.91
C LEU A 106 -12.84 -4.31 -0.37
N LEU A 107 -11.93 -3.36 -0.20
CA LEU A 107 -12.24 -2.03 0.34
C LEU A 107 -13.22 -1.28 -0.57
N ASN A 108 -12.97 -1.30 -1.88
CA ASN A 108 -13.86 -0.69 -2.87
C ASN A 108 -15.26 -1.32 -2.86
N ASN A 109 -15.35 -2.64 -2.79
CA ASN A 109 -16.64 -3.34 -2.72
C ASN A 109 -17.44 -3.02 -1.46
N LYS A 110 -16.76 -2.71 -0.37
CA LYS A 110 -17.38 -2.36 0.92
C LYS A 110 -17.49 -0.85 1.13
N ASN A 111 -17.05 -0.01 0.20
CA ASN A 111 -16.91 1.45 0.34
C ASN A 111 -16.17 1.85 1.62
N LEU A 112 -15.05 1.20 1.90
CA LEU A 112 -14.19 1.44 3.06
C LEU A 112 -12.89 2.11 2.62
N GLU A 113 -12.35 2.96 3.47
CA GLU A 113 -10.98 3.44 3.37
C GLU A 113 -10.00 2.41 3.98
N ILE A 114 -8.71 2.50 3.65
CA ILE A 114 -7.71 1.54 4.14
C ILE A 114 -7.54 1.58 5.66
N SER A 115 -7.73 2.74 6.27
CA SER A 115 -7.77 2.93 7.73
C SER A 115 -8.89 2.13 8.41
N GLN A 116 -9.93 1.77 7.66
CA GLN A 116 -11.07 0.96 8.09
C GLN A 116 -10.96 -0.50 7.65
N SER A 117 -9.78 -0.92 7.20
CA SER A 117 -9.56 -2.27 6.70
C SER A 117 -9.96 -3.32 7.74
N PRO A 118 -10.82 -4.30 7.37
CA PRO A 118 -11.17 -5.40 8.26
C PRO A 118 -10.00 -6.40 8.44
N ILE A 119 -8.92 -6.25 7.69
CA ILE A 119 -7.73 -7.11 7.77
C ILE A 119 -6.55 -6.25 8.20
N SER A 120 -5.93 -6.61 9.31
CA SER A 120 -4.75 -5.92 9.82
C SER A 120 -3.50 -6.18 8.95
N ALA A 121 -2.60 -5.22 8.91
CA ALA A 121 -1.31 -5.36 8.23
C ALA A 121 -0.53 -6.58 8.72
N LYS A 122 -0.62 -6.90 10.02
CA LYS A 122 -0.01 -8.09 10.62
C LYS A 122 -0.53 -9.39 10.01
N ASN A 123 -1.83 -9.54 9.90
CA ASN A 123 -2.43 -10.76 9.40
C ASN A 123 -2.29 -10.89 7.89
N LEU A 124 -2.34 -9.78 7.15
CA LEU A 124 -2.01 -9.78 5.73
C LEU A 124 -0.55 -10.21 5.49
N ALA A 125 0.40 -9.71 6.27
CA ALA A 125 1.81 -10.11 6.19
C ALA A 125 2.01 -11.62 6.46
N LYS A 126 1.29 -12.19 7.44
CA LYS A 126 1.31 -13.63 7.71
C LYS A 126 0.78 -14.44 6.52
N LEU A 127 -0.34 -14.02 5.94
CA LEU A 127 -0.93 -14.66 4.77
C LEU A 127 0.05 -14.67 3.59
N ILE A 128 0.67 -13.53 3.31
CA ILE A 128 1.68 -13.40 2.25
C ILE A 128 2.86 -14.34 2.51
N ASN A 129 3.33 -14.44 3.76
CA ASN A 129 4.41 -15.34 4.12
C ASN A 129 4.04 -16.82 3.95
N LEU A 130 2.81 -17.23 4.25
CA LEU A 130 2.32 -18.59 4.03
C LEU A 130 2.31 -18.95 2.54
N ILE A 131 1.91 -18.02 1.70
CA ILE A 131 1.93 -18.21 0.23
C ILE A 131 3.37 -18.29 -0.28
N LYS A 132 4.21 -17.35 0.14
CA LYS A 132 5.62 -17.30 -0.27
C LYS A 132 6.39 -18.56 0.10
N ASN A 133 6.15 -19.08 1.30
CA ASN A 133 6.81 -20.28 1.79
C ASN A 133 6.24 -21.58 1.20
N GLY A 134 5.25 -21.48 0.31
CA GLY A 134 4.62 -22.65 -0.30
C GLY A 134 3.75 -23.48 0.65
N THR A 135 3.46 -22.95 1.86
CA THR A 135 2.55 -23.64 2.81
C THR A 135 1.14 -23.71 2.25
N ILE A 136 0.73 -22.69 1.50
CA ILE A 136 -0.54 -22.62 0.77
C ILE A 136 -0.32 -22.07 -0.64
N SER A 137 -1.19 -22.45 -1.57
CA SER A 137 -1.19 -21.86 -2.91
C SER A 137 -1.85 -20.47 -2.90
N GLY A 138 -1.58 -19.65 -3.93
CA GLY A 138 -2.24 -18.36 -4.09
C GLY A 138 -3.77 -18.46 -4.16
N LYS A 139 -4.31 -19.55 -4.73
CA LYS A 139 -5.75 -19.82 -4.75
C LYS A 139 -6.31 -20.07 -3.34
N ILE A 140 -5.64 -20.88 -2.55
CA ILE A 140 -5.98 -21.10 -1.14
C ILE A 140 -5.85 -19.79 -0.35
N GLY A 141 -4.82 -18.98 -0.63
CA GLY A 141 -4.64 -17.67 -0.03
C GLY A 141 -5.84 -16.75 -0.20
N LYS A 142 -6.48 -16.72 -1.38
CA LYS A 142 -7.70 -15.95 -1.62
C LYS A 142 -8.87 -16.42 -0.75
N THR A 143 -9.06 -17.73 -0.64
CA THR A 143 -10.11 -18.32 0.23
C THR A 143 -9.86 -17.95 1.70
N ILE A 144 -8.60 -18.00 2.15
CA ILE A 144 -8.25 -17.62 3.53
C ILE A 144 -8.48 -16.12 3.74
N PHE A 145 -8.11 -15.28 2.77
CA PHE A 145 -8.33 -13.84 2.82
C PHE A 145 -9.81 -13.49 3.00
N GLU A 146 -10.71 -14.16 2.28
CA GLU A 146 -12.15 -14.02 2.45
C GLU A 146 -12.61 -14.41 3.88
N LEU A 147 -12.07 -15.49 4.43
CA LEU A 147 -12.39 -15.91 5.80
C LEU A 147 -11.83 -14.97 6.88
N MET A 148 -10.74 -14.25 6.58
CA MET A 148 -10.17 -13.24 7.49
C MET A 148 -11.05 -12.00 7.65
N ILE A 149 -11.89 -11.69 6.67
CA ILE A 149 -12.76 -10.51 6.68
C ILE A 149 -13.71 -10.52 7.89
N GLU A 150 -14.10 -11.70 8.36
CA GLU A 150 -14.95 -11.87 9.53
C GLU A 150 -14.13 -11.91 10.83
N GLY A 151 -13.60 -10.75 11.25
CA GLY A 151 -12.98 -10.56 12.56
C GLY A 151 -11.45 -10.67 12.60
N ASP A 152 -10.77 -10.40 11.47
CA ASP A 152 -9.29 -10.36 11.36
C ASP A 152 -8.62 -11.60 11.97
N LYS A 153 -9.15 -12.78 11.65
CA LYS A 153 -8.62 -14.06 12.15
C LYS A 153 -7.19 -14.28 11.64
N ASP A 154 -6.38 -14.88 12.50
CA ASP A 154 -5.02 -15.27 12.11
C ASP A 154 -5.04 -16.32 10.97
N PRO A 155 -4.42 -16.04 9.82
CA PRO A 155 -4.45 -16.94 8.67
C PRO A 155 -3.83 -18.31 8.97
N GLN A 156 -2.88 -18.41 9.88
CA GLN A 156 -2.28 -19.68 10.27
C GLN A 156 -3.29 -20.59 10.99
N ILE A 157 -4.11 -20.00 11.86
CA ILE A 157 -5.19 -20.74 12.54
C ILE A 157 -6.21 -21.23 11.53
N ILE A 158 -6.60 -20.40 10.55
CA ILE A 158 -7.53 -20.80 9.49
C ILE A 158 -6.98 -21.99 8.68
N VAL A 159 -5.67 -21.95 8.33
CA VAL A 159 -5.01 -23.05 7.61
C VAL A 159 -5.07 -24.36 8.40
N GLU A 160 -4.83 -24.30 9.72
CA GLU A 160 -4.84 -25.47 10.61
C GLU A 160 -6.26 -26.01 10.81
N GLU A 161 -7.22 -25.13 11.11
CA GLU A 161 -8.63 -25.53 11.33
C GLU A 161 -9.28 -26.14 10.07
N LYS A 162 -8.93 -25.63 8.90
CA LYS A 162 -9.50 -26.08 7.61
C LYS A 162 -8.69 -27.16 6.92
N GLY A 163 -7.51 -27.52 7.45
CA GLY A 163 -6.62 -28.49 6.80
C GLY A 163 -6.14 -28.06 5.42
N LEU A 164 -5.91 -26.75 5.21
CA LEU A 164 -5.61 -26.16 3.90
C LEU A 164 -4.11 -26.14 3.56
N LYS A 165 -3.30 -26.90 4.29
CA LYS A 165 -1.85 -27.04 3.94
C LYS A 165 -1.74 -27.71 2.58
N GLN A 166 -0.86 -27.15 1.75
CA GLN A 166 -0.48 -27.78 0.48
C GLN A 166 0.53 -28.90 0.77
N GLU A 167 0.22 -30.12 0.32
CA GLU A 167 1.20 -31.21 0.32
C GLU A 167 2.21 -30.95 -0.79
N SER A 168 3.47 -30.75 -0.43
CA SER A 168 4.57 -30.44 -1.36
C SER A 168 5.64 -31.53 -1.33
N ASP A 169 5.47 -32.59 -0.55
CA ASP A 169 6.41 -33.72 -0.53
C ASP A 169 6.21 -34.58 -1.80
N PRO A 170 7.21 -34.65 -2.71
CA PRO A 170 7.12 -35.45 -3.93
C PRO A 170 6.76 -36.93 -3.66
N LYS A 171 7.27 -37.50 -2.57
CA LYS A 171 7.01 -38.90 -2.22
C LYS A 171 5.55 -39.10 -1.75
N ALA A 172 5.03 -38.15 -0.98
CA ALA A 172 3.62 -38.18 -0.56
C ALA A 172 2.68 -38.01 -1.76
N LEU A 173 3.05 -37.14 -2.71
CA LEU A 173 2.30 -36.95 -3.95
C LEU A 173 2.33 -38.20 -4.85
N GLU A 174 3.48 -38.84 -5.03
CA GLU A 174 3.62 -40.09 -5.76
C GLU A 174 2.75 -41.19 -5.14
N ALA A 175 2.83 -41.38 -3.82
CA ALA A 175 2.00 -42.36 -3.13
C ALA A 175 0.49 -42.10 -3.26
N LEU A 176 0.07 -40.81 -3.28
CA LEU A 176 -1.31 -40.41 -3.48
C LEU A 176 -1.76 -40.69 -4.93
N ILE A 177 -0.91 -40.39 -5.90
CA ILE A 177 -1.15 -40.66 -7.31
C ILE A 177 -1.28 -42.17 -7.56
N ASP A 178 -0.36 -42.98 -7.03
CA ASP A 178 -0.41 -44.42 -7.12
C ASP A 178 -1.69 -45.01 -6.53
N LYS A 179 -2.12 -44.46 -5.38
CA LYS A 179 -3.38 -44.85 -4.75
C LYS A 179 -4.57 -44.51 -5.64
N ILE A 180 -4.64 -43.29 -6.19
CA ILE A 180 -5.73 -42.87 -7.08
C ILE A 180 -5.78 -43.71 -8.35
N ILE A 181 -4.62 -44.02 -8.96
CA ILE A 181 -4.53 -44.89 -10.13
C ILE A 181 -5.04 -46.32 -9.80
N ASN A 182 -4.60 -46.85 -8.65
CA ASN A 182 -5.04 -48.16 -8.21
C ASN A 182 -6.55 -48.24 -7.91
N ASP A 183 -7.10 -47.20 -7.31
CA ASP A 183 -8.54 -47.11 -6.98
C ASP A 183 -9.42 -46.89 -8.22
N ASN A 184 -8.85 -46.42 -9.35
CA ASN A 184 -9.53 -46.11 -10.59
C ASN A 184 -9.01 -46.88 -11.80
N ARG A 185 -8.47 -48.08 -11.60
CA ARG A 185 -7.87 -48.92 -12.67
C ARG A 185 -8.76 -49.18 -13.90
N GLU A 186 -10.06 -49.06 -13.73
CA GLU A 186 -11.02 -49.25 -14.84
C GLU A 186 -11.17 -47.96 -15.69
N LYS A 187 -10.63 -46.83 -15.26
CA LYS A 187 -10.73 -45.55 -15.95
C LYS A 187 -9.36 -44.96 -16.39
N ALA A 188 -8.27 -45.59 -15.99
CA ALA A 188 -6.92 -45.27 -16.38
C ALA A 188 -6.39 -46.24 -17.43
#